data_e8e2d761a31b9e2cbd4376382781d431
#
_entry.id   e8e2d761a31b9e2cbd4376382781d431
#
_cell.length_a   1.000
_cell.length_b   1.000
_cell.length_c   1.000
_cell.angle_alpha   90.00
_cell.angle_beta   90.00
_cell.angle_gamma   90.00
#
_symmetry.space_group_name_H-M   'P 1'
#
loop_
_entity.id
_entity.type
_entity.pdbx_description
1 polymer ?
#
loop_
_entity_poly.entity_id
_entity_poly.type
_entity_poly.pdbx_seq_one_letter_code
_entity_poly.pdbx_strand_id
1 'polypeptide(L)'
;MKAFALILALMFVTSAPSVYSFKLKTIDGKDFSLAKYKGKKLLVVNTASKCGFTPQYAELQKLADQYADKVVVVGFPANNFGGQEPGTNTEVKEFCQKNYGVTFPLSEKVSVKGDDIAPLFKYLTSAPNPDFTGEIKWNFEKFLIDENGKLIHRYRSNVKPLSEEITKAL
;
A
#
# COMPACT_ATOMS: atom_id res chain seq x y z
N MET A 1 -45.98 -40.52 13.50
CA MET A 1 -45.59 -39.35 12.73
C MET A 1 -44.27 -38.84 13.30
N LYS A 2 -43.12 -39.01 12.58
CA LYS A 2 -41.79 -38.58 13.04
C LYS A 2 -41.49 -37.21 12.37
N ALA A 3 -41.45 -36.15 13.18
CA ALA A 3 -41.06 -34.81 12.72
C ALA A 3 -39.57 -34.76 12.48
N PHE A 4 -39.16 -34.55 11.24
CA PHE A 4 -37.75 -34.23 10.86
C PHE A 4 -37.54 -32.73 11.11
N ALA A 5 -36.74 -32.39 12.12
CA ALA A 5 -36.28 -31.04 12.34
C ALA A 5 -35.15 -30.74 11.36
N LEU A 6 -35.40 -29.86 10.39
CA LEU A 6 -34.39 -29.36 9.46
C LEU A 6 -33.55 -28.29 10.17
N ILE A 7 -32.35 -28.67 10.57
CA ILE A 7 -31.39 -27.72 11.16
C ILE A 7 -30.72 -26.94 9.99
N LEU A 8 -31.17 -25.69 9.81
CA LEU A 8 -30.57 -24.75 8.88
C LEU A 8 -29.26 -24.24 9.47
N ALA A 9 -28.12 -24.80 9.04
CA ALA A 9 -26.80 -24.32 9.43
C ALA A 9 -26.53 -22.96 8.76
N LEU A 10 -26.57 -21.87 9.52
CA LEU A 10 -26.16 -20.55 9.07
C LEU A 10 -24.65 -20.56 8.89
N MET A 11 -24.16 -20.70 7.67
CA MET A 11 -22.73 -20.50 7.36
C MET A 11 -22.42 -19.00 7.47
N PHE A 12 -21.76 -18.60 8.55
CA PHE A 12 -21.10 -17.29 8.63
C PHE A 12 -19.94 -17.28 7.64
N VAL A 13 -20.14 -16.69 6.47
CA VAL A 13 -19.05 -16.38 5.56
C VAL A 13 -18.27 -15.20 6.15
N THR A 14 -17.21 -15.49 6.91
CA THR A 14 -16.26 -14.48 7.32
C THR A 14 -15.51 -14.03 6.07
N SER A 15 -15.78 -12.81 5.60
CA SER A 15 -15.02 -12.24 4.49
C SER A 15 -13.52 -12.17 4.89
N ALA A 16 -12.64 -12.66 4.01
CA ALA A 16 -11.21 -12.52 4.22
C ALA A 16 -10.83 -11.05 4.46
N PRO A 17 -9.90 -10.75 5.37
CA PRO A 17 -9.47 -9.38 5.60
C PRO A 17 -8.97 -8.75 4.30
N SER A 18 -9.41 -7.53 4.02
CA SER A 18 -9.09 -6.76 2.81
C SER A 18 -8.46 -5.44 3.21
N VAL A 19 -7.59 -4.88 2.35
CA VAL A 19 -7.00 -3.56 2.57
C VAL A 19 -8.05 -2.44 2.68
N TYR A 20 -9.26 -2.68 2.24
CA TYR A 20 -10.36 -1.72 2.31
C TYR A 20 -10.94 -1.50 3.71
N SER A 21 -10.64 -2.39 4.67
CA SER A 21 -11.12 -2.28 6.05
C SER A 21 -10.30 -1.31 6.92
N PHE A 22 -9.13 -0.87 6.46
CA PHE A 22 -8.25 -0.02 7.24
C PHE A 22 -8.64 1.45 7.16
N LYS A 23 -8.70 2.10 8.33
CA LYS A 23 -8.86 3.56 8.45
C LYS A 23 -7.49 4.21 8.31
N LEU A 24 -7.37 5.18 7.41
CA LEU A 24 -6.14 5.86 7.10
C LEU A 24 -6.35 7.37 7.15
N LYS A 25 -5.25 8.12 7.18
CA LYS A 25 -5.26 9.58 6.99
C LYS A 25 -4.38 9.95 5.80
N THR A 26 -4.82 10.95 5.06
CA THR A 26 -3.99 11.57 4.02
C THR A 26 -2.83 12.33 4.66
N ILE A 27 -1.85 12.72 3.87
CA ILE A 27 -0.73 13.56 4.33
C ILE A 27 -1.19 14.91 4.91
N ASP A 28 -2.40 15.37 4.56
CA ASP A 28 -3.06 16.57 5.10
C ASP A 28 -3.91 16.28 6.35
N GLY A 29 -3.83 15.06 6.93
CA GLY A 29 -4.55 14.67 8.14
C GLY A 29 -6.04 14.37 7.95
N LYS A 30 -6.57 14.33 6.71
CA LYS A 30 -7.97 14.00 6.42
C LYS A 30 -8.17 12.50 6.40
N ASP A 31 -9.32 12.03 6.92
CA ASP A 31 -9.68 10.63 6.85
C ASP A 31 -9.78 10.15 5.40
N PHE A 32 -9.26 8.97 5.17
CA PHE A 32 -9.27 8.38 3.86
C PHE A 32 -9.33 6.84 3.94
N SER A 33 -9.92 6.21 2.92
CA SER A 33 -10.00 4.76 2.80
C SER A 33 -9.57 4.32 1.42
N LEU A 34 -8.83 3.22 1.35
CA LEU A 34 -8.47 2.59 0.07
C LEU A 34 -9.71 2.05 -0.67
N ALA A 35 -10.84 1.85 0.03
CA ALA A 35 -12.10 1.41 -0.57
C ALA A 35 -12.63 2.36 -1.66
N LYS A 36 -12.25 3.65 -1.65
CA LYS A 36 -12.62 4.60 -2.71
C LYS A 36 -12.02 4.25 -4.07
N TYR A 37 -11.01 3.38 -4.10
CA TYR A 37 -10.36 2.92 -5.32
C TYR A 37 -10.75 1.50 -5.73
N LYS A 38 -11.77 0.93 -5.09
CA LYS A 38 -12.29 -0.40 -5.40
C LYS A 38 -12.57 -0.52 -6.91
N GLY A 39 -12.19 -1.64 -7.51
CA GLY A 39 -12.28 -1.84 -8.96
C GLY A 39 -11.02 -1.44 -9.74
N LYS A 40 -10.00 -0.86 -9.05
CA LYS A 40 -8.65 -0.67 -9.59
C LYS A 40 -7.64 -1.39 -8.72
N LYS A 41 -6.53 -1.83 -9.31
CA LYS A 41 -5.39 -2.30 -8.53
C LYS A 41 -4.80 -1.15 -7.69
N LEU A 42 -4.13 -1.49 -6.59
CA LEU A 42 -3.40 -0.52 -5.79
C LEU A 42 -1.92 -0.92 -5.73
N LEU A 43 -1.02 0.05 -5.90
CA LEU A 43 0.39 -0.11 -5.59
C LEU A 43 0.71 0.70 -4.33
N VAL A 44 0.73 0.01 -3.19
CA VAL A 44 1.10 0.59 -1.89
C VAL A 44 2.61 0.56 -1.73
N VAL A 45 3.23 1.69 -1.39
CA VAL A 45 4.69 1.84 -1.31
C VAL A 45 5.07 2.59 -0.04
N ASN A 46 5.98 2.04 0.78
CA ASN A 46 6.58 2.80 1.87
C ASN A 46 7.72 3.67 1.35
N THR A 47 7.66 4.96 1.61
CA THR A 47 8.54 5.95 0.97
C THR A 47 9.41 6.72 1.95
N ALA A 48 10.47 7.35 1.43
CA ALA A 48 11.32 8.25 2.20
C ALA A 48 12.00 9.29 1.30
N SER A 49 12.21 10.51 1.82
CA SER A 49 12.76 11.65 1.08
C SER A 49 14.30 11.69 1.01
N LYS A 50 15.01 10.94 1.88
CA LYS A 50 16.48 10.96 1.99
C LYS A 50 17.11 9.57 1.78
N CYS A 51 16.55 8.77 0.87
CA CYS A 51 16.99 7.41 0.58
C CYS A 51 17.66 7.34 -0.79
N GLY A 52 18.61 6.40 -0.98
CA GLY A 52 19.15 6.13 -2.31
C GLY A 52 18.11 5.70 -3.34
N PHE A 53 16.95 5.19 -2.89
CA PHE A 53 15.80 4.85 -3.75
C PHE A 53 14.81 6.00 -3.96
N THR A 54 14.99 7.17 -3.36
CA THR A 54 14.10 8.34 -3.52
C THR A 54 13.83 8.72 -4.98
N PRO A 55 14.77 8.58 -5.93
CA PRO A 55 14.49 8.81 -7.35
C PRO A 55 13.34 7.96 -7.94
N GLN A 56 12.96 6.85 -7.28
CA GLN A 56 11.80 6.06 -7.71
C GLN A 56 10.47 6.81 -7.65
N TYR A 57 10.37 7.93 -6.93
CA TYR A 57 9.18 8.80 -6.99
C TYR A 57 8.86 9.23 -8.42
N ALA A 58 9.86 9.54 -9.25
CA ALA A 58 9.65 9.91 -10.64
C ALA A 58 9.04 8.77 -11.47
N GLU A 59 9.48 7.52 -11.23
CA GLU A 59 8.91 6.35 -11.91
C GLU A 59 7.53 5.99 -11.36
N LEU A 60 7.29 6.17 -10.05
CA LEU A 60 5.96 5.98 -9.45
C LEU A 60 4.94 6.97 -10.02
N GLN A 61 5.35 8.24 -10.23
CA GLN A 61 4.48 9.22 -10.86
C GLN A 61 4.19 8.85 -12.32
N LYS A 62 5.21 8.48 -13.10
CA LYS A 62 5.00 8.02 -14.48
C LYS A 62 4.08 6.80 -14.54
N LEU A 63 4.23 5.85 -13.63
CA LEU A 63 3.35 4.68 -13.56
C LEU A 63 1.91 5.11 -13.24
N ALA A 64 1.73 6.02 -12.28
CA ALA A 64 0.41 6.55 -11.93
C ALA A 64 -0.26 7.25 -13.12
N ASP A 65 0.51 7.95 -13.95
CA ASP A 65 -0.01 8.64 -15.13
C ASP A 65 -0.32 7.67 -16.29
N GLN A 66 0.61 6.76 -16.59
CA GLN A 66 0.51 5.84 -17.73
C GLN A 66 -0.54 4.73 -17.53
N TYR A 67 -0.79 4.33 -16.30
CA TYR A 67 -1.70 3.24 -15.96
C TYR A 67 -2.86 3.70 -15.06
N ALA A 68 -3.25 4.98 -15.18
CA ALA A 68 -4.28 5.61 -14.34
C ALA A 68 -5.65 4.91 -14.38
N ASP A 69 -5.97 4.23 -15.48
CA ASP A 69 -7.17 3.43 -15.66
C ASP A 69 -7.12 2.08 -14.92
N LYS A 70 -5.93 1.55 -14.66
CA LYS A 70 -5.70 0.21 -14.09
C LYS A 70 -5.26 0.21 -12.63
N VAL A 71 -4.37 1.13 -12.24
CA VAL A 71 -3.73 1.15 -10.92
C VAL A 71 -3.73 2.52 -10.29
N VAL A 72 -3.87 2.55 -8.97
CA VAL A 72 -3.63 3.75 -8.16
C VAL A 72 -2.40 3.51 -7.29
N VAL A 73 -1.40 4.37 -7.44
CA VAL A 73 -0.24 4.41 -6.54
C VAL A 73 -0.64 5.13 -5.25
N VAL A 74 -0.25 4.58 -4.09
CA VAL A 74 -0.45 5.21 -2.78
C VAL A 74 0.86 5.16 -2.00
N GLY A 75 1.44 6.33 -1.73
CA GLY A 75 2.68 6.44 -0.97
C GLY A 75 2.42 6.57 0.53
N PHE A 76 3.24 5.88 1.31
CA PHE A 76 3.22 5.90 2.77
C PHE A 76 4.59 6.34 3.29
N PRO A 77 4.80 7.62 3.59
CA PRO A 77 6.05 8.10 4.17
C PRO A 77 6.35 7.38 5.50
N ALA A 78 7.59 6.89 5.68
CA ALA A 78 7.97 6.12 6.85
C ALA A 78 9.42 6.40 7.28
N ASN A 79 9.63 6.65 8.57
CA ASN A 79 10.95 7.00 9.12
C ASN A 79 11.69 5.80 9.76
N ASN A 80 11.22 4.56 9.53
CA ASN A 80 11.75 3.36 10.19
C ASN A 80 13.15 2.93 9.72
N PHE A 81 13.61 3.42 8.58
CA PHE A 81 14.87 2.98 7.98
C PHE A 81 15.89 4.12 7.93
N GLY A 82 16.82 4.09 8.87
CA GLY A 82 17.93 5.06 8.95
C GLY A 82 17.51 6.51 9.18
N GLY A 83 16.28 6.78 9.66
CA GLY A 83 15.79 8.13 9.87
C GLY A 83 15.65 8.92 8.55
N GLN A 84 15.40 8.24 7.45
CA GLN A 84 15.43 8.85 6.10
C GLN A 84 14.15 9.59 5.70
N GLU A 85 13.16 9.68 6.60
CA GLU A 85 11.96 10.53 6.43
C GLU A 85 11.75 11.44 7.67
N PRO A 86 12.71 12.35 7.97
CA PRO A 86 12.68 13.13 9.21
C PRO A 86 11.63 14.24 9.19
N GLY A 87 11.22 14.71 8.00
CA GLY A 87 10.32 15.85 7.83
C GLY A 87 8.92 15.64 8.42
N THR A 88 8.22 16.73 8.64
CA THR A 88 6.78 16.76 8.92
C THR A 88 5.98 16.31 7.68
N ASN A 89 4.70 16.00 7.85
CA ASN A 89 3.83 15.67 6.72
C ASN A 89 3.80 16.77 5.66
N THR A 90 3.78 18.04 6.07
CA THR A 90 3.81 19.20 5.17
C THR A 90 5.11 19.25 4.37
N GLU A 91 6.26 19.13 5.03
CA GLU A 91 7.57 19.14 4.36
C GLU A 91 7.73 17.97 3.39
N VAL A 92 7.26 16.78 3.76
CA VAL A 92 7.28 15.59 2.87
C VAL A 92 6.40 15.83 1.64
N LYS A 93 5.19 16.36 1.82
CA LYS A 93 4.30 16.68 0.71
C LYS A 93 4.94 17.68 -0.27
N GLU A 94 5.47 18.78 0.27
CA GLU A 94 6.15 19.81 -0.53
C GLU A 94 7.37 19.23 -1.27
N PHE A 95 8.17 18.42 -0.58
CA PHE A 95 9.32 17.73 -1.19
C PHE A 95 8.88 16.87 -2.38
N CYS A 96 7.86 16.02 -2.21
CA CYS A 96 7.38 15.13 -3.25
C CYS A 96 6.84 15.90 -4.46
N GLN A 97 6.04 16.95 -4.21
CA GLN A 97 5.48 17.78 -5.27
C GLN A 97 6.54 18.58 -6.02
N LYS A 98 7.42 19.26 -5.29
CA LYS A 98 8.43 20.16 -5.86
C LYS A 98 9.50 19.40 -6.66
N ASN A 99 9.97 18.27 -6.16
CA ASN A 99 11.12 17.57 -6.75
C ASN A 99 10.72 16.50 -7.76
N TYR A 100 9.52 15.92 -7.63
CA TYR A 100 9.08 14.76 -8.44
C TYR A 100 7.70 14.94 -9.08
N GLY A 101 7.04 16.08 -8.86
CA GLY A 101 5.71 16.34 -9.41
C GLY A 101 4.65 15.35 -8.92
N VAL A 102 4.80 14.78 -7.71
CA VAL A 102 3.90 13.75 -7.18
C VAL A 102 2.48 14.29 -7.06
N THR A 103 1.55 13.62 -7.73
CA THR A 103 0.10 13.88 -7.67
C THR A 103 -0.69 12.70 -7.13
N PHE A 104 -0.10 11.51 -7.08
CA PHE A 104 -0.75 10.35 -6.47
C PHE A 104 -0.91 10.53 -4.95
N PRO A 105 -1.89 9.86 -4.32
CA PRO A 105 -2.17 9.97 -2.89
C PRO A 105 -0.97 9.65 -2.01
N LEU A 106 -0.73 10.50 -1.01
CA LEU A 106 0.20 10.24 0.09
C LEU A 106 -0.60 10.14 1.39
N SER A 107 -0.27 9.16 2.22
CA SER A 107 -0.76 9.09 3.60
C SER A 107 0.02 10.02 4.51
N GLU A 108 -0.50 10.30 5.72
CA GLU A 108 0.35 10.78 6.81
C GLU A 108 1.53 9.84 7.02
N LYS A 109 2.60 10.31 7.65
CA LYS A 109 3.75 9.48 8.01
C LYS A 109 3.33 8.41 9.01
N VAL A 110 3.69 7.15 8.71
CA VAL A 110 3.31 5.97 9.49
C VAL A 110 4.53 5.14 9.87
N SER A 111 4.41 4.30 10.89
CA SER A 111 5.37 3.24 11.16
C SER A 111 5.04 2.00 10.30
N VAL A 112 6.05 1.44 9.64
CA VAL A 112 5.91 0.24 8.79
C VAL A 112 6.69 -0.96 9.32
N LYS A 113 7.29 -0.81 10.52
CA LYS A 113 8.09 -1.84 11.19
C LYS A 113 8.15 -1.58 12.69
N GLY A 114 8.31 -2.65 13.49
CA GLY A 114 8.41 -2.56 14.96
C GLY A 114 7.06 -2.70 15.64
N ASP A 115 7.04 -2.40 16.95
CA ASP A 115 5.87 -2.64 17.80
C ASP A 115 4.71 -1.70 17.49
N ASP A 116 5.00 -0.53 16.94
CA ASP A 116 4.06 0.52 16.54
C ASP A 116 3.64 0.44 15.05
N ILE A 117 3.93 -0.68 14.39
CA ILE A 117 3.58 -0.89 12.97
C ILE A 117 2.10 -0.60 12.71
N ALA A 118 1.83 0.24 11.71
CA ALA A 118 0.48 0.58 11.32
C ALA A 118 -0.33 -0.67 10.89
N PRO A 119 -1.62 -0.78 11.27
CA PRO A 119 -2.43 -1.97 11.03
C PRO A 119 -2.44 -2.46 9.58
N LEU A 120 -2.47 -1.54 8.60
CA LEU A 120 -2.37 -1.89 7.18
C LEU A 120 -1.07 -2.64 6.88
N PHE A 121 0.06 -2.16 7.37
CA PHE A 121 1.36 -2.79 7.10
C PHE A 121 1.55 -4.08 7.89
N LYS A 122 0.99 -4.18 9.10
CA LYS A 122 0.93 -5.45 9.84
C LYS A 122 0.19 -6.52 9.03
N TYR A 123 -0.94 -6.15 8.40
CA TYR A 123 -1.67 -7.04 7.50
C TYR A 123 -0.85 -7.37 6.24
N LEU A 124 -0.34 -6.38 5.51
CA LEU A 124 0.38 -6.58 4.24
C LEU A 124 1.65 -7.42 4.39
N THR A 125 2.34 -7.31 5.52
CA THR A 125 3.56 -8.09 5.78
C THR A 125 3.29 -9.54 6.13
N SER A 126 2.09 -9.88 6.57
CA SER A 126 1.66 -11.25 6.93
C SER A 126 0.72 -11.90 5.91
N ALA A 127 0.09 -11.11 5.03
CA ALA A 127 -0.87 -11.59 4.05
C ALA A 127 -0.20 -12.60 3.07
N PRO A 128 -0.83 -13.76 2.84
CA PRO A 128 -0.33 -14.73 1.86
C PRO A 128 -0.27 -14.12 0.46
N ASN A 129 0.85 -14.31 -0.21
CA ASN A 129 1.10 -13.91 -1.59
C ASN A 129 2.16 -14.83 -2.20
N PRO A 130 2.35 -14.87 -3.54
CA PRO A 130 3.27 -15.80 -4.19
C PRO A 130 4.76 -15.49 -3.98
N ASP A 131 5.10 -14.26 -3.52
CA ASP A 131 6.49 -13.82 -3.49
C ASP A 131 7.15 -14.08 -2.13
N PHE A 132 6.75 -13.35 -1.09
CA PHE A 132 7.30 -13.52 0.27
C PHE A 132 6.46 -12.77 1.32
N THR A 133 6.55 -13.23 2.57
CA THR A 133 5.99 -12.60 3.78
C THR A 133 7.08 -12.09 4.71
N GLY A 134 6.70 -11.48 5.83
CA GLY A 134 7.60 -11.00 6.87
C GLY A 134 7.89 -9.50 6.76
N GLU A 135 8.76 -9.01 7.62
CA GLU A 135 9.05 -7.58 7.77
C GLU A 135 9.52 -6.89 6.49
N ILE A 136 9.16 -5.61 6.36
CA ILE A 136 9.74 -4.70 5.39
C ILE A 136 11.23 -4.53 5.70
N LYS A 137 12.08 -4.66 4.70
CA LYS A 137 13.54 -4.62 4.88
C LYS A 137 14.13 -3.23 4.64
N TRP A 138 13.51 -2.42 3.78
CA TRP A 138 13.97 -1.08 3.45
C TRP A 138 12.86 -0.19 2.89
N ASN A 139 13.17 1.09 2.67
CA ASN A 139 12.26 2.01 1.97
C ASN A 139 11.99 1.56 0.53
N PHE A 140 10.84 1.96 -0.01
CA PHE A 140 10.39 1.65 -1.37
C PHE A 140 10.13 0.15 -1.64
N GLU A 141 9.73 -0.65 -0.65
CA GLU A 141 9.03 -1.90 -0.92
C GLU A 141 7.62 -1.61 -1.44
N LYS A 142 7.15 -2.44 -2.37
CA LYS A 142 5.86 -2.27 -3.04
C LYS A 142 4.97 -3.47 -2.79
N PHE A 143 3.70 -3.21 -2.60
CA PHE A 143 2.65 -4.20 -2.42
C PHE A 143 1.59 -3.96 -3.49
N LEU A 144 1.44 -4.89 -4.41
CA LEU A 144 0.41 -4.83 -5.45
C LEU A 144 -0.84 -5.56 -4.96
N ILE A 145 -1.94 -4.86 -4.99
CA ILE A 145 -3.24 -5.29 -4.47
C ILE A 145 -4.22 -5.34 -5.64
N ASP A 146 -5.03 -6.39 -5.72
CA ASP A 146 -6.04 -6.54 -6.76
C ASP A 146 -7.25 -5.62 -6.56
N GLU A 147 -8.17 -5.65 -7.50
CA GLU A 147 -9.39 -4.84 -7.57
C GLU A 147 -10.36 -5.13 -6.41
N ASN A 148 -10.15 -6.25 -5.71
CA ASN A 148 -10.97 -6.70 -4.57
C ASN A 148 -10.31 -6.39 -3.22
N GLY A 149 -9.09 -5.84 -3.22
CA GLY A 149 -8.35 -5.48 -2.02
C GLY A 149 -7.50 -6.60 -1.43
N LYS A 150 -7.17 -7.64 -2.22
CA LYS A 150 -6.29 -8.74 -1.85
C LYS A 150 -4.86 -8.46 -2.32
N LEU A 151 -3.86 -8.71 -1.47
CA LEU A 151 -2.45 -8.67 -1.86
C LEU A 151 -2.17 -9.78 -2.89
N ILE A 152 -1.64 -9.42 -4.06
CA ILE A 152 -1.30 -10.36 -5.14
C ILE A 152 0.19 -10.46 -5.41
N HIS A 153 0.95 -9.36 -5.20
CA HIS A 153 2.41 -9.37 -5.33
C HIS A 153 3.07 -8.44 -4.32
N ARG A 154 4.32 -8.77 -3.97
CA ARG A 154 5.18 -7.94 -3.14
C ARG A 154 6.58 -7.85 -3.76
N TYR A 155 7.11 -6.62 -3.87
CA TYR A 155 8.40 -6.36 -4.52
C TYR A 155 9.36 -5.67 -3.57
N ARG A 156 10.62 -6.08 -3.56
CA ARG A 156 11.69 -5.43 -2.80
C ARG A 156 12.01 -4.05 -3.38
N SER A 157 12.76 -3.27 -2.60
CA SER A 157 13.12 -1.87 -2.91
C SER A 157 13.82 -1.70 -4.27
N ASN A 158 14.65 -2.67 -4.67
CA ASN A 158 15.41 -2.65 -5.92
C ASN A 158 14.56 -2.87 -7.18
N VAL A 159 13.37 -3.44 -7.06
CA VAL A 159 12.46 -3.60 -8.21
C VAL A 159 11.90 -2.22 -8.58
N LYS A 160 12.21 -1.76 -9.78
CA LYS A 160 11.81 -0.44 -10.26
C LYS A 160 10.30 -0.38 -10.57
N PRO A 161 9.63 0.75 -10.31
CA PRO A 161 8.18 0.87 -10.54
C PRO A 161 7.73 0.57 -11.97
N LEU A 162 8.53 0.93 -12.98
CA LEU A 162 8.24 0.68 -14.39
C LEU A 162 8.87 -0.61 -14.94
N SER A 163 9.40 -1.49 -14.08
CA SER A 163 9.92 -2.78 -14.53
C SER A 163 8.80 -3.68 -15.06
N GLU A 164 9.15 -4.61 -15.96
CA GLU A 164 8.21 -5.59 -16.48
C GLU A 164 7.58 -6.45 -15.38
N GLU A 165 8.31 -6.70 -14.29
CA GLU A 165 7.80 -7.44 -13.13
C GLU A 165 6.53 -6.81 -12.54
N ILE A 166 6.45 -5.48 -12.52
CA ILE A 166 5.27 -4.76 -12.04
C ILE A 166 4.28 -4.52 -13.18
N THR A 167 4.74 -4.00 -14.32
CA THR A 167 3.83 -3.56 -15.38
C THR A 167 3.06 -4.69 -16.07
N LYS A 168 3.61 -5.91 -16.11
CA LYS A 168 2.89 -7.10 -16.60
C LYS A 168 1.81 -7.60 -15.63
N ALA A 169 1.88 -7.23 -14.36
CA ALA A 169 0.89 -7.60 -13.34
C ALA A 169 -0.26 -6.58 -13.21
N LEU A 170 -0.23 -5.44 -13.96
CA LEU A 170 -1.28 -4.42 -14.01
C LEU A 170 -2.39 -4.75 -15.07
#